data_5b1c7b54a680702abf78cd6d385bd915
#
_entry.id   5b1c7b54a680702abf78cd6d385bd915
#
_cell.length_a   1.000
_cell.length_b   1.000
_cell.length_c   1.000
_cell.angle_alpha   90.00
_cell.angle_beta   90.00
_cell.angle_gamma   90.00
#
_symmetry.space_group_name_H-M   'P 1'
#
loop_
_entity.id
_entity.type
_entity.pdbx_description
1 polymer ?
#
loop_
_entity_poly.entity_id
_entity_poly.type
_entity_poly.pdbx_seq_one_letter_code
_entity_poly.pdbx_strand_id
1 'polypeptide(L)' 'MQIERLLVSKKELKTIGIPYSPQHIARLEKAKQFPKRIELGQCRVAWCYMEIREWITERIARRDAADPS' A
#
# COMPACT_ATOMS: atom_id res chain seq x y z
N MET A 1 18.23 13.29 -4.93
CA MET A 1 17.36 12.12 -4.77
C MET A 1 16.26 12.42 -3.78
N GLN A 2 15.05 12.10 -4.14
CA GLN A 2 13.90 12.42 -3.28
C GLN A 2 13.44 11.19 -2.55
N ILE A 3 13.56 11.24 -1.24
CA ILE A 3 13.19 10.13 -0.38
C ILE A 3 11.68 9.86 -0.44
N GLU A 4 10.89 10.89 -0.68
CA GLU A 4 9.44 10.75 -0.76
C GLU A 4 9.01 9.78 -1.85
N ARG A 5 9.82 9.61 -2.88
CA ARG A 5 9.49 8.67 -3.95
C ARG A 5 9.77 7.23 -3.58
N LEU A 6 10.52 7.03 -2.50
CA LEU A 6 10.82 5.68 -2.04
C LEU A 6 9.81 5.20 -1.01
N LEU A 7 9.16 6.12 -0.32
CA LEU A 7 8.24 5.80 0.75
C LEU A 7 6.91 6.49 0.54
N VAL A 8 5.86 5.85 1.00
CA VAL A 8 4.49 6.36 0.90
C VAL A 8 3.92 6.49 2.29
N SER A 9 3.45 7.68 2.65
CA SER A 9 2.83 7.92 3.95
C SER A 9 1.35 7.52 3.92
N LYS A 10 0.72 7.53 5.11
CA LYS A 10 -0.71 7.25 5.20
C LYS A 10 -1.53 8.20 4.33
N LYS A 11 -1.16 9.47 4.33
CA LYS A 11 -1.85 10.46 3.52
C LYS A 11 -1.72 10.16 2.04
N GLU A 12 -0.53 9.78 1.64
CA GLU A 12 -0.25 9.52 0.25
C GLU A 12 -0.96 8.28 -0.27
N LEU A 13 -1.25 7.32 0.60
CA LEU A 13 -2.01 6.15 0.18
C LEU A 13 -3.36 6.57 -0.37
N LYS A 14 -4.02 7.51 0.29
CA LYS A 14 -5.32 8.00 -0.20
C LYS A 14 -5.16 8.75 -1.51
N THR A 15 -4.09 9.49 -1.65
CA THR A 15 -3.82 10.25 -2.87
C THR A 15 -3.63 9.35 -4.08
N ILE A 16 -3.00 8.21 -3.89
CA ILE A 16 -2.78 7.28 -5.00
C ILE A 16 -3.94 6.30 -5.21
N GLY A 17 -5.02 6.47 -4.47
CA GLY A 17 -6.22 5.69 -4.72
C GLY A 17 -6.48 4.53 -3.79
N ILE A 18 -5.85 4.48 -2.64
CA ILE A 18 -6.09 3.43 -1.65
C ILE A 18 -6.83 4.05 -0.47
N PRO A 19 -8.16 4.02 -0.47
CA PRO A 19 -8.98 4.72 0.53
C PRO A 19 -9.22 3.91 1.80
N TYR A 20 -8.34 3.01 2.15
CA TYR A 20 -8.54 2.14 3.30
C TYR A 20 -8.26 2.87 4.60
N SER A 21 -9.04 2.57 5.63
CA SER A 21 -8.78 3.09 6.95
C SER A 21 -7.53 2.44 7.55
N PRO A 22 -6.90 3.08 8.55
CA PRO A 22 -5.75 2.47 9.21
C PRO A 22 -6.04 1.09 9.76
N GLN A 23 -7.25 0.89 10.28
CA GLN A 23 -7.64 -0.40 10.84
C GLN A 23 -7.75 -1.47 9.75
N HIS A 24 -8.27 -1.08 8.60
CA HIS A 24 -8.40 -1.99 7.49
C HIS A 24 -7.02 -2.40 6.96
N ILE A 25 -6.13 -1.42 6.85
CA ILE A 25 -4.77 -1.69 6.41
C ILE A 25 -4.06 -2.63 7.38
N ALA A 26 -4.21 -2.38 8.69
CA ALA A 26 -3.59 -3.23 9.70
C ALA A 26 -4.10 -4.68 9.57
N ARG A 27 -5.38 -4.83 9.29
CA ARG A 27 -5.98 -6.15 9.11
C ARG A 27 -5.39 -6.86 7.90
N LEU A 28 -5.23 -6.13 6.81
CA LEU A 28 -4.65 -6.69 5.59
C LEU A 28 -3.18 -7.06 5.79
N GLU A 29 -2.44 -6.23 6.52
CA GLU A 29 -1.05 -6.52 6.82
C GLU A 29 -0.93 -7.80 7.64
N LYS A 30 -1.81 -7.96 8.62
CA LYS A 30 -1.82 -9.15 9.45
C LYS A 30 -2.14 -10.40 8.65
N ALA A 31 -2.99 -10.26 7.65
CA ALA A 31 -3.35 -11.36 6.76
C ALA A 31 -2.34 -11.54 5.62
N LYS A 32 -1.28 -10.75 5.60
CA LYS A 32 -0.26 -10.77 4.56
C LYS A 32 -0.82 -10.45 3.18
N GLN A 33 -1.85 -9.60 3.16
CA GLN A 33 -2.49 -9.18 1.92
C GLN A 33 -2.21 -7.73 1.58
N PHE A 34 -1.27 -7.11 2.28
CA PHE A 34 -0.85 -5.74 2.03
C PHE A 34 0.62 -5.62 2.43
N PRO A 35 1.40 -4.78 1.74
CA PRO A 35 2.81 -4.62 2.09
C PRO A 35 2.98 -4.21 3.54
N LYS A 36 4.01 -4.70 4.18
CA LYS A 36 4.24 -4.43 5.57
C LYS A 36 4.76 -3.01 5.76
N ARG A 37 4.25 -2.34 6.80
CA ARG A 37 4.66 -0.96 7.07
C ARG A 37 6.09 -0.90 7.57
N ILE A 38 6.70 0.25 7.34
CA ILE A 38 8.04 0.56 7.84
C ILE A 38 7.87 1.58 8.94
N GLU A 39 8.43 1.32 10.11
CA GLU A 39 8.36 2.27 11.21
C GLU A 39 9.52 3.23 11.13
N LEU A 40 9.21 4.52 11.00
CA LEU A 40 10.21 5.56 10.89
C LEU A 40 10.51 6.25 12.21
N GLY A 41 9.69 5.97 13.23
CA GLY A 41 9.83 6.59 14.53
C GLY A 41 8.53 6.48 15.28
N GLN A 42 8.41 7.19 16.39
CA GLN A 42 7.19 7.16 17.17
C GLN A 42 6.03 7.70 16.34
N CYS A 43 4.99 6.92 16.19
CA CYS A 43 3.78 7.32 15.50
C CYS A 43 3.97 7.65 14.02
N ARG A 44 5.12 7.31 13.46
CA ARG A 44 5.38 7.54 12.04
C ARG A 44 5.61 6.23 11.32
N VAL A 45 4.76 5.97 10.35
CA VAL A 45 4.88 4.77 9.53
C VAL A 45 4.80 5.16 8.07
N ALA A 46 5.39 4.33 7.23
CA ALA A 46 5.33 4.51 5.79
C ALA A 46 5.41 3.15 5.14
N TRP A 47 5.22 3.11 3.84
CA TRP A 47 5.33 1.88 3.07
C TRP A 47 6.31 2.10 1.94
N CYS A 48 6.98 1.04 1.54
CA CYS A 48 7.88 1.11 0.40
C CYS A 48 7.06 1.36 -0.87
N TYR A 49 7.37 2.42 -1.58
CA TYR A 49 6.63 2.79 -2.78
C TYR A 49 6.60 1.65 -3.80
N MET A 50 7.74 0.99 -3.99
CA MET A 50 7.82 -0.11 -4.95
C MET A 50 6.91 -1.26 -4.57
N GLU A 51 6.82 -1.57 -3.29
CA GLU A 51 5.94 -2.62 -2.81
C GLU A 51 4.48 -2.27 -3.00
N ILE A 52 4.14 -1.02 -2.74
CA ILE A 52 2.76 -0.55 -2.95
C ILE A 52 2.41 -0.64 -4.43
N ARG A 53 3.34 -0.24 -5.27
CA ARG A 53 3.13 -0.27 -6.71
C ARG A 53 2.92 -1.70 -7.21
N GLU A 54 3.72 -2.63 -6.74
CA GLU A 54 3.57 -4.04 -7.08
C GLU A 54 2.24 -4.59 -6.60
N TRP A 55 1.85 -4.19 -5.39
CA TRP A 55 0.58 -4.61 -4.82
C TRP A 55 -0.59 -4.15 -5.69
N ILE A 56 -0.56 -2.90 -6.14
CA ILE A 56 -1.60 -2.36 -7.01
C ILE A 56 -1.63 -3.11 -8.33
N THR A 57 -0.47 -3.35 -8.91
CA THR A 57 -0.37 -4.07 -10.18
C THR A 57 -0.96 -5.47 -10.06
N GLU A 58 -0.69 -6.13 -8.96
CA GLU A 58 -1.21 -7.46 -8.71
C GLU A 58 -2.73 -7.46 -8.58
N ARG A 59 -3.26 -6.44 -7.90
CA ARG A 59 -4.71 -6.34 -7.74
C ARG A 59 -5.39 -6.11 -9.08
N ILE A 60 -4.80 -5.29 -9.93
CA ILE A 60 -5.34 -5.05 -11.26
C ILE A 60 -5.30 -6.34 -12.08
N ALA A 61 -4.21 -7.07 -12.00
CA ALA A 61 -4.08 -8.33 -12.73
C ALA A 61 -5.12 -9.36 -12.28
N ARG A 62 -5.39 -9.42 -10.99
CA ARG A 62 -6.40 -10.32 -10.46
C ARG A 62 -7.79 -9.97 -10.97
N ARG A 63 -8.10 -8.68 -10.99
CA ARG A 63 -9.38 -8.23 -11.51
C ARG A 63 -9.54 -8.62 -12.96
N ASP A 64 -8.51 -8.37 -13.76
CA ASP A 64 -8.55 -8.69 -15.18
C ASP A 64 -8.67 -10.18 -15.43
N ALA A 65 -8.02 -10.98 -14.62
CA ALA A 65 -8.10 -12.43 -14.74
C ALA A 65 -9.46 -12.97 -14.31
N ALA A 66 -10.07 -12.35 -13.29
CA ALA A 66 -11.36 -12.79 -12.77
C ALA A 66 -12.53 -12.30 -13.61
N ASP A 67 -12.35 -11.21 -14.35
CA ASP A 67 -13.41 -10.61 -15.16
C ASP A 67 -12.91 -10.40 -16.58
N PRO A 68 -12.98 -11.43 -17.41
CA PRO A 68 -12.44 -11.38 -18.77
C PRO A 68 -13.24 -10.52 -19.74
N SER A 69 -14.37 -10.00 -19.34
CA SER A 69 -15.22 -9.21 -20.22
C SER A 69 -14.64 -7.85 -20.61
#